data_0f56170e84e05ff42c33ef1b8adc81a5
#
_entry.id   0f56170e84e05ff42c33ef1b8adc81a5
#
_cell.length_a   1.000
_cell.length_b   1.000
_cell.length_c   1.000
_cell.angle_alpha   90.00
_cell.angle_beta   90.00
_cell.angle_gamma   90.00
#
_symmetry.space_group_name_H-M   'P 1'
#
loop_
_entity.id
_entity.type
_entity.pdbx_description
1 polymer ?
#
loop_
_entity_poly.entity_id
_entity_poly.type
_entity_poly.pdbx_seq_one_letter_code
_entity_poly.pdbx_strand_id
1 'polypeptide(L)'
;VINLINANSPMTFDGTMLGALKVYARANQACIVTPFILAGAMSPVTVAGTLAQVLAEALAGAAFTQLCRPGAPVVFGTFASSISMQSGAPTFGTPEPALVSYGAAQLARRLGLPFRTGGSLCASKVPDAQAAYESANTLNSTMLAGTNFVLHAAGWLEGGLAVCFEKFVMDCDQLGMMQAFSGGVDLTENGQAMSAIREVGPGSHFLGCQHTQDNFQTAFYRSAIADNNSFEQWSAEGAL
;
A
#
# COMPACT_ATOMS: atom_id res chain seq x y z
N VAL A 1 -17.59 6.58 11.15
CA VAL A 1 -17.57 6.39 9.69
C VAL A 1 -16.44 7.22 9.10
N ILE A 2 -15.80 6.72 8.04
CA ILE A 2 -14.78 7.41 7.27
C ILE A 2 -15.23 7.47 5.81
N ASN A 3 -14.93 8.54 5.11
CA ASN A 3 -15.30 8.71 3.70
C ASN A 3 -14.11 9.17 2.87
N LEU A 4 -14.15 8.85 1.58
CA LEU A 4 -13.19 9.29 0.59
C LEU A 4 -13.78 10.42 -0.25
N ILE A 5 -13.09 11.54 -0.29
CA ILE A 5 -13.44 12.72 -1.10
C ILE A 5 -12.32 12.92 -2.13
N ASN A 6 -12.64 12.71 -3.39
CA ASN A 6 -11.70 12.98 -4.47
C ASN A 6 -11.72 14.46 -4.87
N ALA A 7 -10.55 15.02 -5.10
CA ALA A 7 -10.42 16.21 -5.92
C ALA A 7 -10.60 15.81 -7.40
N ASN A 8 -11.28 16.65 -8.15
CA ASN A 8 -11.37 16.53 -9.60
C ASN A 8 -10.14 17.24 -10.21
N SER A 9 -9.01 16.56 -10.15
CA SER A 9 -7.74 17.13 -10.63
C SER A 9 -7.79 17.48 -12.12
N PRO A 10 -7.23 18.62 -12.56
CA PRO A 10 -6.42 19.52 -11.76
C PRO A 10 -7.23 20.57 -10.97
N MET A 11 -6.93 20.69 -9.68
CA MET A 11 -7.26 21.82 -8.79
C MET A 11 -8.76 22.19 -8.72
N THR A 12 -9.65 21.21 -8.83
CA THR A 12 -11.10 21.42 -8.81
C THR A 12 -11.79 20.43 -7.85
N PHE A 13 -12.88 20.85 -7.24
CA PHE A 13 -13.81 19.97 -6.53
C PHE A 13 -15.22 20.20 -7.08
N ASP A 14 -15.92 19.15 -7.44
CA ASP A 14 -17.30 19.24 -7.86
C ASP A 14 -18.26 19.42 -6.67
N GLY A 15 -19.49 19.82 -6.99
CA GLY A 15 -20.53 20.08 -5.98
C GLY A 15 -20.93 18.83 -5.20
N THR A 16 -20.84 17.64 -5.79
CA THR A 16 -21.17 16.36 -5.14
C THR A 16 -20.12 16.03 -4.08
N MET A 17 -18.83 16.10 -4.43
CA MET A 17 -17.73 15.85 -3.50
C MET A 17 -17.69 16.86 -2.36
N LEU A 18 -17.85 18.17 -2.64
CA LEU A 18 -17.92 19.18 -1.60
C LEU A 18 -19.19 19.05 -0.75
N GLY A 19 -20.30 18.67 -1.34
CA GLY A 19 -21.54 18.38 -0.61
C GLY A 19 -21.38 17.22 0.37
N ALA A 20 -20.81 16.12 -0.08
CA ALA A 20 -20.50 14.97 0.76
C ALA A 20 -19.51 15.35 1.89
N LEU A 21 -18.41 16.01 1.56
CA LEU A 21 -17.43 16.47 2.55
C LEU A 21 -18.09 17.33 3.64
N LYS A 22 -18.95 18.28 3.25
CA LYS A 22 -19.69 19.14 4.18
C LYS A 22 -20.57 18.34 5.14
N VAL A 23 -21.27 17.31 4.64
CA VAL A 23 -22.14 16.46 5.47
C VAL A 23 -21.30 15.68 6.48
N TYR A 24 -20.24 15.03 6.04
CA TYR A 24 -19.35 14.24 6.92
C TYR A 24 -18.61 15.10 7.93
N ALA A 25 -18.09 16.26 7.51
CA ALA A 25 -17.41 17.19 8.42
C ALA A 25 -18.38 17.66 9.53
N ARG A 26 -19.61 18.07 9.19
CA ARG A 26 -20.62 18.49 10.15
C ARG A 26 -21.01 17.38 11.13
N ALA A 27 -21.02 16.12 10.67
CA ALA A 27 -21.26 14.96 11.51
C ALA A 27 -20.02 14.51 12.32
N ASN A 28 -18.92 15.26 12.27
CA ASN A 28 -17.64 14.92 12.92
C ASN A 28 -17.08 13.55 12.47
N GLN A 29 -17.25 13.21 11.22
CA GLN A 29 -16.73 12.00 10.62
C GLN A 29 -15.45 12.30 9.86
N ALA A 30 -14.52 11.34 9.84
CA ALA A 30 -13.23 11.53 9.19
C ALA A 30 -13.39 11.67 7.67
N CYS A 31 -12.79 12.72 7.11
CA CYS A 31 -12.74 12.98 5.67
C CYS A 31 -11.33 12.68 5.13
N ILE A 32 -11.22 11.72 4.24
CA ILE A 32 -9.99 11.47 3.48
C ILE A 32 -10.04 12.33 2.23
N VAL A 33 -9.28 13.41 2.20
CA VAL A 33 -9.19 14.26 1.00
C VAL A 33 -8.13 13.69 0.09
N THR A 34 -8.55 13.19 -1.07
CA THR A 34 -7.68 12.44 -1.98
C THR A 34 -7.66 13.10 -3.36
N PRO A 35 -6.58 13.80 -3.73
CA PRO A 35 -6.30 14.10 -5.13
C PRO A 35 -6.22 12.82 -5.95
N PHE A 36 -6.98 12.76 -7.04
CA PHE A 36 -6.92 11.69 -8.03
C PHE A 36 -6.18 12.22 -9.26
N ILE A 37 -4.93 11.80 -9.44
CA ILE A 37 -4.03 12.40 -10.43
C ILE A 37 -3.41 11.33 -11.32
N LEU A 38 -3.50 11.55 -12.62
CA LEU A 38 -2.70 10.87 -13.62
C LEU A 38 -1.66 11.87 -14.15
N ALA A 39 -0.45 11.78 -13.65
CA ALA A 39 0.65 12.70 -13.99
C ALA A 39 0.96 12.64 -15.48
N GLY A 40 1.09 13.80 -16.10
CA GLY A 40 1.20 13.97 -17.54
C GLY A 40 -0.11 14.36 -18.22
N ALA A 41 -1.27 14.08 -17.58
CA ALA A 41 -2.59 14.51 -18.06
C ALA A 41 -3.30 15.42 -17.07
N MET A 42 -3.26 15.09 -15.78
CA MET A 42 -4.02 15.78 -14.71
C MET A 42 -3.11 16.55 -13.76
N SER A 43 -1.81 16.48 -13.94
CA SER A 43 -0.77 17.28 -13.25
C SER A 43 0.43 17.43 -14.18
N PRO A 44 1.42 18.29 -13.79
CA PRO A 44 2.71 18.28 -14.46
C PRO A 44 3.30 16.87 -14.55
N VAL A 45 4.07 16.59 -15.59
CA VAL A 45 4.67 15.27 -15.85
C VAL A 45 5.79 14.90 -14.84
N THR A 46 6.22 15.84 -14.02
CA THR A 46 7.30 15.64 -13.05
C THR A 46 6.77 15.28 -11.66
N VAL A 47 7.48 14.42 -10.95
CA VAL A 47 7.12 14.00 -9.58
C VAL A 47 6.97 15.19 -8.65
N ALA A 48 7.91 16.14 -8.68
CA ALA A 48 7.87 17.34 -7.83
C ALA A 48 6.65 18.23 -8.13
N GLY A 49 6.32 18.41 -9.42
CA GLY A 49 5.12 19.15 -9.83
C GLY A 49 3.83 18.47 -9.40
N THR A 50 3.78 17.15 -9.52
CA THR A 50 2.65 16.34 -9.04
C THR A 50 2.50 16.45 -7.53
N LEU A 51 3.60 16.38 -6.75
CA LEU A 51 3.58 16.55 -5.30
C LEU A 51 3.06 17.93 -4.86
N ALA A 52 3.48 18.99 -5.55
CA ALA A 52 3.01 20.35 -5.27
C ALA A 52 1.49 20.45 -5.47
N GLN A 53 0.97 19.86 -6.54
CA GLN A 53 -0.47 19.83 -6.82
C GLN A 53 -1.24 18.95 -5.82
N VAL A 54 -0.73 17.75 -5.49
CA VAL A 54 -1.31 16.88 -4.44
C VAL A 54 -1.44 17.65 -3.13
N LEU A 55 -0.40 18.37 -2.74
CA LEU A 55 -0.40 19.17 -1.51
C LEU A 55 -1.47 20.29 -1.58
N ALA A 56 -1.52 21.03 -2.66
CA ALA A 56 -2.47 22.13 -2.84
C ALA A 56 -3.93 21.65 -2.77
N GLU A 57 -4.26 20.59 -3.49
CA GLU A 57 -5.61 20.03 -3.53
C GLU A 57 -6.01 19.43 -2.17
N ALA A 58 -5.13 18.68 -1.52
CA ALA A 58 -5.39 18.11 -0.21
C ALA A 58 -5.59 19.19 0.85
N LEU A 59 -4.77 20.24 0.85
CA LEU A 59 -4.92 21.36 1.79
C LEU A 59 -6.18 22.18 1.53
N ALA A 60 -6.59 22.36 0.27
CA ALA A 60 -7.86 23.03 -0.05
C ALA A 60 -9.06 22.27 0.53
N GLY A 61 -9.11 20.95 0.37
CA GLY A 61 -10.16 20.14 0.98
C GLY A 61 -10.10 20.11 2.51
N ALA A 62 -8.90 20.07 3.08
CA ALA A 62 -8.71 20.15 4.53
C ALA A 62 -9.20 21.50 5.08
N ALA A 63 -8.86 22.61 4.43
CA ALA A 63 -9.35 23.95 4.81
C ALA A 63 -10.88 24.03 4.72
N PHE A 64 -11.46 23.52 3.65
CA PHE A 64 -12.93 23.48 3.52
C PHE A 64 -13.58 22.64 4.63
N THR A 65 -12.96 21.50 4.99
CA THR A 65 -13.42 20.66 6.11
C THR A 65 -13.47 21.47 7.42
N GLN A 66 -12.39 22.21 7.72
CA GLN A 66 -12.31 23.04 8.92
C GLN A 66 -13.28 24.23 8.89
N LEU A 67 -13.55 24.81 7.73
CA LEU A 67 -14.58 25.86 7.58
C LEU A 67 -15.99 25.30 7.81
N CYS A 68 -16.25 24.05 7.44
CA CYS A 68 -17.54 23.40 7.71
C CYS A 68 -17.73 23.07 9.20
N ARG A 69 -16.66 22.63 9.85
CA ARG A 69 -16.62 22.32 11.28
C ARG A 69 -15.18 22.38 11.78
N PRO A 70 -14.79 23.37 12.59
CA PRO A 70 -13.49 23.39 13.24
C PRO A 70 -13.24 22.13 14.07
N GLY A 71 -12.07 21.51 13.89
CA GLY A 71 -11.68 20.28 14.59
C GLY A 71 -12.22 18.99 13.98
N ALA A 72 -12.95 19.03 12.87
CA ALA A 72 -13.35 17.81 12.16
C ALA A 72 -12.11 17.04 11.67
N PRO A 73 -12.06 15.69 11.85
CA PRO A 73 -10.89 14.90 11.50
C PRO A 73 -10.67 14.83 10.00
N VAL A 74 -9.42 15.03 9.58
CA VAL A 74 -8.99 15.00 8.18
C VAL A 74 -7.83 14.01 8.04
N VAL A 75 -7.86 13.22 6.97
CA VAL A 75 -6.76 12.37 6.52
C VAL A 75 -6.23 12.93 5.21
N PHE A 76 -4.93 13.14 5.13
CA PHE A 76 -4.25 13.52 3.90
C PHE A 76 -4.20 12.29 2.98
N GLY A 77 -4.92 12.33 1.86
CA GLY A 77 -4.95 11.24 0.89
C GLY A 77 -4.18 11.59 -0.38
N THR A 78 -3.75 10.56 -1.09
CA THR A 78 -3.34 10.66 -2.49
C THR A 78 -3.69 9.39 -3.23
N PHE A 79 -4.06 9.55 -4.50
CA PHE A 79 -4.08 8.49 -5.49
C PHE A 79 -3.48 9.09 -6.76
N ALA A 80 -2.15 9.08 -6.83
CA ALA A 80 -1.42 9.65 -7.94
C ALA A 80 -0.60 8.57 -8.63
N SER A 81 -0.80 8.45 -9.92
CA SER A 81 -0.04 7.59 -10.82
C SER A 81 0.48 8.41 -12.00
N SER A 82 1.14 7.76 -12.92
CA SER A 82 1.55 8.34 -14.20
C SER A 82 0.75 7.72 -15.34
N ILE A 83 0.85 8.29 -16.51
CA ILE A 83 0.33 7.69 -17.74
C ILE A 83 1.46 7.24 -18.64
N SER A 84 1.21 6.18 -19.40
CA SER A 84 2.06 5.84 -20.54
C SER A 84 1.92 6.94 -21.59
N MET A 85 3.02 7.61 -21.91
CA MET A 85 3.03 8.66 -22.95
C MET A 85 2.81 8.10 -24.34
N GLN A 86 2.81 6.76 -24.50
CA GLN A 86 2.53 6.11 -25.79
C GLN A 86 1.04 5.78 -25.95
N SER A 87 0.40 5.27 -24.90
CA SER A 87 -0.98 4.78 -24.96
C SER A 87 -1.99 5.66 -24.24
N GLY A 88 -1.54 6.56 -23.35
CA GLY A 88 -2.39 7.35 -22.47
C GLY A 88 -2.97 6.56 -21.28
N ALA A 89 -2.70 5.25 -21.19
CA ALA A 89 -3.22 4.42 -20.11
C ALA A 89 -2.46 4.67 -18.79
N PRO A 90 -3.14 4.54 -17.63
CA PRO A 90 -2.47 4.63 -16.33
C PRO A 90 -1.38 3.56 -16.17
N THR A 91 -0.26 3.94 -15.56
CA THR A 91 0.83 3.02 -15.21
C THR A 91 0.90 2.84 -13.70
N PHE A 92 1.07 1.58 -13.26
CA PHE A 92 1.29 1.24 -11.86
C PHE A 92 2.52 0.33 -11.76
N GLY A 93 3.13 0.27 -10.58
CA GLY A 93 4.35 -0.51 -10.38
C GLY A 93 5.62 0.15 -10.91
N THR A 94 5.51 1.33 -11.55
CA THR A 94 6.64 2.17 -11.96
C THR A 94 7.16 3.02 -10.80
N PRO A 95 8.38 3.59 -10.88
CA PRO A 95 8.96 4.34 -9.75
C PRO A 95 8.25 5.65 -9.43
N GLU A 96 7.62 6.32 -10.40
CA GLU A 96 7.03 7.65 -10.21
C GLU A 96 5.89 7.65 -9.18
N PRO A 97 4.90 6.75 -9.24
CA PRO A 97 3.86 6.65 -8.21
C PRO A 97 4.43 6.35 -6.81
N ALA A 98 5.48 5.53 -6.72
CA ALA A 98 6.16 5.25 -5.46
C ALA A 98 6.81 6.51 -4.89
N LEU A 99 7.52 7.28 -5.72
CA LEU A 99 8.16 8.55 -5.31
C LEU A 99 7.11 9.58 -4.87
N VAL A 100 5.96 9.66 -5.55
CA VAL A 100 4.84 10.52 -5.13
C VAL A 100 4.29 10.05 -3.78
N SER A 101 4.12 8.75 -3.57
CA SER A 101 3.67 8.19 -2.29
C SER A 101 4.63 8.54 -1.14
N TYR A 102 5.94 8.36 -1.33
CA TYR A 102 6.95 8.74 -0.34
C TYR A 102 6.94 10.23 -0.02
N GLY A 103 6.92 11.07 -1.04
CA GLY A 103 6.89 12.52 -0.88
C GLY A 103 5.62 13.01 -0.19
N ALA A 104 4.45 12.50 -0.59
CA ALA A 104 3.16 12.85 0.02
C ALA A 104 3.08 12.40 1.49
N ALA A 105 3.59 11.21 1.80
CA ALA A 105 3.68 10.73 3.18
C ALA A 105 4.57 11.61 4.06
N GLN A 106 5.69 12.09 3.53
CA GLN A 106 6.56 13.04 4.24
C GLN A 106 5.86 14.37 4.47
N LEU A 107 5.14 14.89 3.48
CA LEU A 107 4.34 16.11 3.61
C LEU A 107 3.24 15.94 4.67
N ALA A 108 2.52 14.83 4.66
CA ALA A 108 1.51 14.53 5.66
C ALA A 108 2.09 14.50 7.09
N ARG A 109 3.22 13.83 7.30
CA ARG A 109 3.92 13.79 8.60
C ARG A 109 4.37 15.18 9.04
N ARG A 110 4.89 16.01 8.11
CA ARG A 110 5.29 17.40 8.42
C ARG A 110 4.11 18.26 8.86
N LEU A 111 2.92 17.97 8.34
CA LEU A 111 1.66 18.65 8.69
C LEU A 111 0.96 18.04 9.91
N GLY A 112 1.48 16.96 10.49
CA GLY A 112 0.84 16.25 11.60
C GLY A 112 -0.46 15.54 11.20
N LEU A 113 -0.64 15.19 9.92
CA LEU A 113 -1.84 14.54 9.40
C LEU A 113 -1.59 13.05 9.18
N PRO A 114 -2.58 12.19 9.47
CA PRO A 114 -2.55 10.81 9.01
C PRO A 114 -2.56 10.77 7.48
N PHE A 115 -1.91 9.75 6.93
CA PHE A 115 -1.74 9.60 5.48
C PHE A 115 -2.47 8.38 4.93
N ARG A 116 -3.14 8.55 3.80
CA ARG A 116 -3.78 7.49 3.03
C ARG A 116 -3.23 7.40 1.60
N THR A 117 -2.92 6.18 1.15
CA THR A 117 -2.70 5.88 -0.27
C THR A 117 -3.26 4.51 -0.63
N GLY A 118 -3.11 4.07 -1.87
CA GLY A 118 -3.46 2.73 -2.32
C GLY A 118 -2.30 1.74 -2.21
N GLY A 119 -2.56 0.48 -2.49
CA GLY A 119 -1.57 -0.59 -2.57
C GLY A 119 -2.05 -1.70 -3.50
N SER A 120 -1.19 -2.68 -3.82
CA SER A 120 -1.51 -3.81 -4.70
C SER A 120 -2.15 -3.42 -6.04
N LEU A 121 -1.77 -2.24 -6.55
CA LEU A 121 -2.28 -1.71 -7.82
C LEU A 121 -1.42 -2.21 -8.98
N CYS A 122 -2.05 -2.56 -10.08
CA CYS A 122 -1.37 -3.01 -11.28
C CYS A 122 -2.04 -2.48 -12.56
N ALA A 123 -1.28 -2.39 -13.64
CA ALA A 123 -1.76 -2.08 -14.98
C ALA A 123 -2.11 -3.34 -15.79
N SER A 124 -1.70 -4.53 -15.33
CA SER A 124 -2.06 -5.80 -15.97
C SER A 124 -3.57 -5.99 -16.04
N LYS A 125 -4.05 -6.69 -17.07
CA LYS A 125 -5.47 -6.98 -17.36
C LYS A 125 -5.88 -8.35 -16.85
N VAL A 126 -4.91 -9.17 -16.48
CA VAL A 126 -5.11 -10.56 -16.01
C VAL A 126 -4.21 -10.82 -14.79
N PRO A 127 -4.53 -11.81 -13.93
CA PRO A 127 -3.72 -12.17 -12.77
C PRO A 127 -2.47 -12.97 -13.19
N ASP A 128 -1.53 -12.30 -13.83
CA ASP A 128 -0.28 -12.84 -14.36
C ASP A 128 0.94 -12.37 -13.58
N ALA A 129 2.13 -12.66 -14.07
CA ALA A 129 3.39 -12.25 -13.49
C ALA A 129 3.51 -10.71 -13.39
N GLN A 130 2.96 -9.97 -14.37
CA GLN A 130 2.95 -8.51 -14.32
C GLN A 130 2.07 -8.01 -13.19
N ALA A 131 0.88 -8.59 -13.02
CA ALA A 131 -0.02 -8.24 -11.92
C ALA A 131 0.63 -8.46 -10.55
N ALA A 132 1.28 -9.60 -10.34
CA ALA A 132 1.97 -9.93 -9.10
C ALA A 132 3.14 -8.98 -8.82
N TYR A 133 3.98 -8.73 -9.81
CA TYR A 133 5.14 -7.84 -9.72
C TYR A 133 4.74 -6.39 -9.42
N GLU A 134 3.77 -5.83 -10.17
CA GLU A 134 3.31 -4.46 -9.96
C GLU A 134 2.60 -4.31 -8.60
N SER A 135 1.82 -5.31 -8.18
CA SER A 135 1.18 -5.33 -6.86
C SER A 135 2.19 -5.32 -5.73
N ALA A 136 3.22 -6.18 -5.83
CA ALA A 136 4.29 -6.21 -4.85
C ALA A 136 4.99 -4.85 -4.73
N ASN A 137 5.33 -4.22 -5.85
CA ASN A 137 6.01 -2.92 -5.86
C ASN A 137 5.15 -1.81 -5.27
N THR A 138 3.88 -1.73 -5.64
CA THR A 138 2.99 -0.68 -5.14
C THR A 138 2.67 -0.87 -3.66
N LEU A 139 2.46 -2.10 -3.19
CA LEU A 139 2.21 -2.38 -1.78
C LEU A 139 3.45 -2.13 -0.92
N ASN A 140 4.63 -2.59 -1.34
CA ASN A 140 5.89 -2.32 -0.63
C ASN A 140 6.15 -0.82 -0.50
N SER A 141 5.96 -0.06 -1.59
CA SER A 141 6.13 1.39 -1.58
C SER A 141 5.19 2.05 -0.57
N THR A 142 3.94 1.61 -0.51
CA THR A 142 2.92 2.10 0.42
C THR A 142 3.30 1.82 1.88
N MET A 143 3.78 0.61 2.18
CA MET A 143 4.24 0.23 3.52
C MET A 143 5.47 1.05 3.95
N LEU A 144 6.48 1.13 3.08
CA LEU A 144 7.72 1.88 3.36
C LEU A 144 7.49 3.40 3.44
N ALA A 145 6.47 3.93 2.79
CA ALA A 145 6.05 5.32 2.97
C ALA A 145 5.54 5.62 4.38
N GLY A 146 5.22 4.60 5.19
CA GLY A 146 4.62 4.76 6.52
C GLY A 146 3.17 5.21 6.43
N THR A 147 2.41 4.61 5.52
CA THR A 147 1.00 4.90 5.30
C THR A 147 0.16 4.43 6.49
N ASN A 148 -0.73 5.29 6.98
CA ASN A 148 -1.61 4.98 8.10
C ASN A 148 -2.88 4.23 7.68
N PHE A 149 -3.33 4.44 6.45
CA PHE A 149 -4.54 3.83 5.92
C PHE A 149 -4.36 3.47 4.44
N VAL A 150 -4.37 2.16 4.15
CA VAL A 150 -4.27 1.64 2.77
C VAL A 150 -5.66 1.30 2.28
N LEU A 151 -6.09 1.92 1.20
CA LEU A 151 -7.36 1.66 0.55
C LEU A 151 -7.11 1.17 -0.87
N HIS A 152 -7.94 0.24 -1.36
CA HIS A 152 -7.76 -0.45 -2.64
C HIS A 152 -6.54 -1.39 -2.65
N ALA A 153 -6.47 -2.28 -1.66
CA ALA A 153 -5.29 -3.11 -1.42
C ALA A 153 -5.39 -4.54 -1.98
N ALA A 154 -6.49 -4.93 -2.63
CA ALA A 154 -6.65 -6.28 -3.17
C ALA A 154 -7.62 -6.34 -4.36
N GLY A 155 -7.35 -7.23 -5.32
CA GLY A 155 -8.22 -7.63 -6.40
C GLY A 155 -8.23 -6.72 -7.63
N TRP A 156 -7.53 -5.59 -7.62
CA TRP A 156 -7.58 -4.59 -8.69
C TRP A 156 -6.67 -4.95 -9.86
N LEU A 157 -7.23 -4.83 -11.07
CA LEU A 157 -6.56 -4.97 -12.37
C LEU A 157 -6.79 -3.70 -13.20
N GLU A 158 -6.04 -3.56 -14.28
CA GLU A 158 -6.19 -2.50 -15.28
C GLU A 158 -6.25 -1.08 -14.67
N GLY A 159 -5.33 -0.79 -13.75
CA GLY A 159 -5.30 0.53 -13.11
C GLY A 159 -6.52 0.87 -12.25
N GLY A 160 -7.26 -0.13 -11.80
CA GLY A 160 -8.46 0.04 -10.98
C GLY A 160 -9.77 0.04 -11.77
N LEU A 161 -9.75 -0.32 -13.05
CA LEU A 161 -10.95 -0.41 -13.90
C LEU A 161 -11.61 -1.80 -13.84
N ALA A 162 -10.88 -2.83 -13.43
CA ALA A 162 -11.38 -4.18 -13.30
C ALA A 162 -10.99 -4.79 -11.95
N VAL A 163 -11.72 -5.82 -11.54
CA VAL A 163 -11.42 -6.66 -10.37
C VAL A 163 -11.55 -8.14 -10.74
N CYS A 164 -10.78 -9.00 -10.07
CA CYS A 164 -10.85 -10.43 -10.29
C CYS A 164 -10.61 -11.18 -8.98
N PHE A 165 -11.27 -12.30 -8.80
CA PHE A 165 -11.20 -13.10 -7.56
C PHE A 165 -9.82 -13.73 -7.36
N GLU A 166 -9.21 -14.22 -8.43
CA GLU A 166 -7.86 -14.80 -8.39
C GLU A 166 -6.84 -13.76 -7.92
N LYS A 167 -6.91 -12.55 -8.48
CA LYS A 167 -6.07 -11.44 -8.07
C LYS A 167 -6.33 -11.05 -6.61
N PHE A 168 -7.58 -11.10 -6.18
CA PHE A 168 -7.94 -10.82 -4.78
C PHE A 168 -7.27 -11.82 -3.82
N VAL A 169 -7.31 -13.11 -4.13
CA VAL A 169 -6.67 -14.15 -3.32
C VAL A 169 -5.15 -13.99 -3.29
N MET A 170 -4.52 -13.71 -4.45
CA MET A 170 -3.09 -13.43 -4.53
C MET A 170 -2.69 -12.23 -3.65
N ASP A 171 -3.44 -11.15 -3.73
CA ASP A 171 -3.18 -9.95 -2.94
C ASP A 171 -3.42 -10.16 -1.44
N CYS A 172 -4.40 -10.99 -1.05
CA CYS A 172 -4.65 -11.33 0.35
C CYS A 172 -3.45 -12.07 0.97
N ASP A 173 -2.85 -13.01 0.24
CA ASP A 173 -1.64 -13.68 0.71
C ASP A 173 -0.47 -12.71 0.85
N GLN A 174 -0.28 -11.82 -0.12
CA GLN A 174 0.74 -10.78 -0.06
C GLN A 174 0.51 -9.80 1.10
N LEU A 175 -0.75 -9.43 1.39
CA LEU A 175 -1.10 -8.62 2.55
C LEU A 175 -0.75 -9.32 3.86
N GLY A 176 -0.94 -10.64 3.95
CA GLY A 176 -0.51 -11.46 5.08
C GLY A 176 1.01 -11.40 5.30
N MET A 177 1.79 -11.50 4.22
CA MET A 177 3.25 -11.30 4.28
C MET A 177 3.63 -9.90 4.78
N MET A 178 2.96 -8.87 4.28
CA MET A 178 3.21 -7.48 4.71
C MET A 178 2.82 -7.24 6.16
N GLN A 179 1.76 -7.90 6.65
CA GLN A 179 1.37 -7.84 8.06
C GLN A 179 2.47 -8.46 8.94
N ALA A 180 2.99 -9.62 8.57
CA ALA A 180 4.12 -10.23 9.27
C ALA A 180 5.36 -9.34 9.24
N PHE A 181 5.70 -8.80 8.06
CA PHE A 181 6.82 -7.87 7.89
C PHE A 181 6.70 -6.62 8.76
N SER A 182 5.50 -6.04 8.88
CA SER A 182 5.25 -4.84 9.70
C SER A 182 5.41 -5.06 11.19
N GLY A 183 5.37 -6.32 11.65
CA GLY A 183 5.66 -6.71 13.03
C GLY A 183 7.11 -6.48 13.44
N GLY A 184 8.02 -6.36 12.47
CA GLY A 184 9.44 -6.12 12.70
C GLY A 184 10.16 -7.34 13.26
N VAL A 185 11.32 -7.10 13.88
CA VAL A 185 12.15 -8.15 14.47
C VAL A 185 11.77 -8.38 15.93
N ASP A 186 11.52 -9.64 16.31
CA ASP A 186 11.31 -10.02 17.70
C ASP A 186 12.64 -9.92 18.48
N LEU A 187 12.68 -9.00 19.45
CA LEU A 187 13.84 -8.75 20.31
C LEU A 187 13.65 -9.35 21.71
N THR A 188 12.65 -10.20 21.94
CA THR A 188 12.50 -10.96 23.19
C THR A 188 13.67 -11.93 23.37
N GLU A 189 13.80 -12.52 24.56
CA GLU A 189 14.81 -13.53 24.82
C GLU A 189 14.69 -14.72 23.85
N ASN A 190 13.45 -15.15 23.55
CA ASN A 190 13.20 -16.19 22.56
C ASN A 190 13.61 -15.74 21.15
N GLY A 191 13.26 -14.52 20.73
CA GLY A 191 13.60 -14.00 19.42
C GLY A 191 15.11 -13.80 19.22
N GLN A 192 15.85 -13.45 20.27
CA GLN A 192 17.31 -13.31 20.21
C GLN A 192 18.03 -14.66 20.22
N ALA A 193 17.45 -15.72 20.76
CA ALA A 193 17.92 -17.10 20.76
C ALA A 193 19.39 -17.29 21.23
N MET A 194 19.90 -16.46 22.13
CA MET A 194 21.30 -16.48 22.57
C MET A 194 21.67 -17.78 23.29
N SER A 195 20.73 -18.44 23.94
CA SER A 195 20.92 -19.78 24.54
C SER A 195 21.18 -20.84 23.47
N ALA A 196 20.39 -20.85 22.40
CA ALA A 196 20.56 -21.76 21.29
C ALA A 196 21.89 -21.54 20.55
N ILE A 197 22.33 -20.31 20.40
CA ILE A 197 23.63 -19.98 19.78
C ILE A 197 24.78 -20.57 20.64
N ARG A 198 24.68 -20.49 21.96
CA ARG A 198 25.70 -21.09 22.87
C ARG A 198 25.65 -22.62 22.89
N GLU A 199 24.43 -23.20 22.84
CA GLU A 199 24.22 -24.65 22.80
C GLU A 199 24.85 -25.29 21.55
N VAL A 200 24.55 -24.72 20.38
CA VAL A 200 24.97 -25.29 19.10
C VAL A 200 26.45 -25.05 18.83
N GLY A 201 26.95 -23.88 19.12
CA GLY A 201 28.37 -23.53 18.92
C GLY A 201 28.79 -23.47 17.46
N PRO A 202 30.09 -23.19 17.21
CA PRO A 202 30.63 -23.06 15.86
C PRO A 202 30.69 -24.39 15.08
N GLY A 203 30.32 -24.34 13.79
CA GLY A 203 30.47 -25.47 12.87
C GLY A 203 29.42 -26.57 12.97
N SER A 204 28.40 -26.40 13.83
CA SER A 204 27.28 -27.33 13.98
C SER A 204 25.99 -26.78 13.29
N HIS A 205 24.83 -27.38 13.55
CA HIS A 205 23.57 -26.96 12.92
C HIS A 205 22.44 -26.85 13.97
N PHE A 206 21.45 -25.99 13.71
CA PHE A 206 20.36 -25.68 14.63
C PHE A 206 19.15 -26.61 14.53
N LEU A 207 19.06 -27.49 13.52
CA LEU A 207 17.86 -28.30 13.26
C LEU A 207 17.44 -29.18 14.45
N GLY A 208 18.40 -29.65 15.25
CA GLY A 208 18.14 -30.51 16.40
C GLY A 208 18.07 -29.78 17.74
N CYS A 209 18.34 -28.48 17.83
CA CYS A 209 18.33 -27.78 19.10
C CYS A 209 16.90 -27.51 19.59
N GLN A 210 16.74 -27.41 20.91
CA GLN A 210 15.41 -27.24 21.53
C GLN A 210 14.70 -25.99 21.04
N HIS A 211 15.41 -24.88 20.88
CA HIS A 211 14.84 -23.64 20.39
C HIS A 211 14.19 -23.80 19.00
N THR A 212 14.84 -24.52 18.07
CA THR A 212 14.26 -24.80 16.74
C THR A 212 13.02 -25.68 16.88
N GLN A 213 13.03 -26.69 17.72
CA GLN A 213 11.89 -27.59 17.95
C GLN A 213 10.66 -26.83 18.50
N ASP A 214 10.89 -25.86 19.37
CA ASP A 214 9.82 -25.08 19.99
C ASP A 214 9.23 -24.03 19.03
N ASN A 215 10.00 -23.55 18.05
CA ASN A 215 9.63 -22.40 17.22
C ASN A 215 9.37 -22.72 15.74
N PHE A 216 9.77 -23.88 15.19
CA PHE A 216 9.77 -24.14 13.73
C PHE A 216 8.41 -24.02 13.06
N GLN A 217 7.31 -24.19 13.79
CA GLN A 217 5.96 -24.07 13.24
C GLN A 217 5.51 -22.61 13.07
N THR A 218 6.04 -21.69 13.87
CA THR A 218 5.58 -20.30 13.95
C THR A 218 6.64 -19.28 13.58
N ALA A 219 7.91 -19.68 13.45
CA ALA A 219 9.04 -18.78 13.22
C ALA A 219 8.98 -18.08 11.87
N PHE A 220 8.42 -18.73 10.86
CA PHE A 220 8.40 -18.22 9.49
C PHE A 220 6.97 -18.08 8.97
N TYR A 221 6.72 -16.99 8.22
CA TYR A 221 5.48 -16.85 7.49
C TYR A 221 5.35 -17.99 6.47
N ARG A 222 4.15 -18.57 6.41
CA ARG A 222 3.81 -19.60 5.43
C ARG A 222 2.74 -19.04 4.51
N SER A 223 3.09 -18.82 3.24
CA SER A 223 2.12 -18.49 2.21
C SER A 223 1.12 -19.62 2.02
N ALA A 224 -0.14 -19.28 1.79
CA ALA A 224 -1.19 -20.25 1.49
C ALA A 224 -1.19 -20.67 0.01
N ILE A 225 -0.54 -19.90 -0.86
CA ILE A 225 -0.58 -20.11 -2.32
C ILE A 225 0.80 -20.26 -2.98
N ALA A 226 1.88 -19.80 -2.32
CA ALA A 226 3.24 -19.93 -2.87
C ALA A 226 3.79 -21.32 -2.58
N ASP A 227 4.32 -21.96 -3.60
CA ASP A 227 5.04 -23.22 -3.46
C ASP A 227 6.48 -22.98 -3.04
N ASN A 228 6.93 -23.67 -2.00
CA ASN A 228 8.29 -23.66 -1.49
C ASN A 228 8.91 -25.08 -1.43
N ASN A 229 8.33 -26.04 -2.16
CA ASN A 229 8.85 -27.39 -2.26
C ASN A 229 10.20 -27.43 -3.01
N SER A 230 10.97 -28.51 -2.82
CA SER A 230 12.10 -28.77 -3.71
C SER A 230 11.62 -29.06 -5.12
N PHE A 231 12.51 -28.91 -6.10
CA PHE A 231 12.17 -29.22 -7.49
C PHE A 231 11.65 -30.65 -7.66
N GLU A 232 12.24 -31.63 -6.96
CA GLU A 232 11.86 -33.03 -7.00
C GLU A 232 10.44 -33.26 -6.44
N GLN A 233 10.11 -32.60 -5.31
CA GLN A 233 8.77 -32.68 -4.73
C GLN A 233 7.73 -31.99 -5.63
N TRP A 234 8.04 -30.79 -6.08
CA TRP A 234 7.19 -30.02 -6.99
C TRP A 234 6.90 -30.79 -8.29
N SER A 235 7.93 -31.40 -8.88
CA SER A 235 7.77 -32.23 -10.08
C SER A 235 6.96 -33.51 -9.82
N ALA A 236 7.16 -34.15 -8.66
CA ALA A 236 6.43 -35.36 -8.29
C ALA A 236 4.93 -35.11 -8.02
N GLU A 237 4.58 -33.93 -7.57
CA GLU A 237 3.19 -33.49 -7.33
C GLU A 237 2.44 -33.14 -8.63
N GLY A 238 3.10 -33.18 -9.79
CA GLY A 238 2.48 -32.93 -11.09
C GLY A 238 2.16 -31.47 -11.35
N ALA A 239 2.93 -30.56 -10.81
CA ALA A 239 2.77 -29.10 -10.96
C ALA A 239 3.28 -28.58 -12.34
N LEU A 240 3.56 -29.44 -13.29
CA LEU A 240 3.95 -29.11 -14.67
C LEU A 240 2.76 -29.22 -15.62
#